data_3921c36ae4eddb3c481e5cb0f7c2da5f
#
_entry.id   3921c36ae4eddb3c481e5cb0f7c2da5f
#
_cell.length_a   1.000
_cell.length_b   1.000
_cell.length_c   1.000
_cell.angle_alpha   90.00
_cell.angle_beta   90.00
_cell.angle_gamma   90.00
#
_symmetry.space_group_name_H-M   'P 1'
#
loop_
_entity.id
_entity.type
_entity.pdbx_description
1 polymer ?
#
loop_
_entity_poly.entity_id
_entity_poly.type
_entity_poly.pdbx_seq_one_letter_code
_entity_poly.pdbx_strand_id
1 'polypeptide(L)'
;MRSPRCGCTTASTPVSYTHRADASRSAEVTGQLRSLARRAAADPLFTGASRIRTSADRRTSALELRVPYLGNSPQAYASLDHLRHDYLPATVGKVAGAQYGVTGDVARYTDYPAHQDAKLPLVLGALLLVTFLMTLYAFRSVVLGVLGVALNLLSAAAALGLLVLVFQHTWAEGLLDFRSTGSIGSRVPLFLFVILFGLSMDYQVFVVSRIREAVLAGTPTRQAVVDGIRRSASVVTSAAVVMTTVFVSFVFLHIIEMKQIGFVLAAAVLLDAFVVRVLILPAALLLLGERTWWPVRPARTAADGPNPALVDVG
;
A
#
# COMPACT_ATOMS: atom_id res chain seq x y z
N MET A 1 -44.78 21.15 11.80
CA MET A 1 -43.86 20.38 10.95
C MET A 1 -42.85 19.69 11.84
N ARG A 2 -42.98 18.39 12.05
CA ARG A 2 -42.06 17.59 12.91
C ARG A 2 -40.90 17.10 12.04
N SER A 3 -39.68 17.53 12.39
CA SER A 3 -38.43 17.03 11.83
C SER A 3 -38.29 15.52 12.08
N PRO A 4 -37.97 14.69 11.10
CA PRO A 4 -37.68 13.29 11.32
C PRO A 4 -36.33 13.20 12.04
N ARG A 5 -36.32 12.66 13.26
CA ARG A 5 -35.13 12.25 13.98
C ARG A 5 -34.46 11.14 13.15
N CYS A 6 -33.37 11.47 12.52
CA CYS A 6 -32.48 10.49 11.90
C CYS A 6 -31.93 9.61 13.04
N GLY A 7 -32.43 8.38 13.12
CA GLY A 7 -31.89 7.38 14.03
C GLY A 7 -30.49 6.97 13.60
N CYS A 8 -29.50 7.71 14.09
CA CYS A 8 -28.13 7.20 14.07
C CYS A 8 -28.08 5.97 14.98
N THR A 9 -28.24 4.79 14.39
CA THR A 9 -27.79 3.55 15.01
C THR A 9 -26.28 3.71 15.18
N THR A 10 -25.86 4.06 16.39
CA THR A 10 -24.44 4.00 16.79
C THR A 10 -24.00 2.56 16.59
N ALA A 11 -23.24 2.33 15.52
CA ALA A 11 -22.65 1.03 15.26
C ALA A 11 -21.67 0.74 16.40
N SER A 12 -22.12 -0.06 17.40
CA SER A 12 -21.27 -0.50 18.48
C SER A 12 -20.24 -1.49 17.91
N THR A 13 -18.98 -1.13 17.98
CA THR A 13 -17.87 -1.94 17.49
C THR A 13 -17.63 -3.10 18.47
N PRO A 14 -17.80 -4.38 18.08
CA PRO A 14 -17.54 -5.49 18.96
C PRO A 14 -16.04 -5.66 19.22
N VAL A 15 -15.66 -5.80 20.49
CA VAL A 15 -14.34 -6.26 20.89
C VAL A 15 -14.51 -7.66 21.46
N SER A 16 -13.92 -8.66 20.80
CA SER A 16 -14.00 -10.05 21.24
C SER A 16 -12.73 -10.43 21.96
N TYR A 17 -12.89 -11.07 23.09
CA TYR A 17 -11.79 -11.61 23.87
C TYR A 17 -11.83 -13.14 23.84
N THR A 18 -10.74 -13.78 23.44
CA THR A 18 -10.63 -15.22 23.33
C THR A 18 -9.60 -15.76 24.32
N HIS A 19 -9.98 -16.78 25.05
CA HIS A 19 -9.17 -17.44 26.06
C HIS A 19 -9.04 -18.93 25.75
N ARG A 20 -7.85 -19.49 25.90
CA ARG A 20 -7.56 -20.92 25.77
C ARG A 20 -6.97 -21.47 27.06
N ALA A 21 -7.63 -22.44 27.67
CA ALA A 21 -7.17 -23.16 28.86
C ALA A 21 -7.57 -24.64 28.80
N ASP A 22 -7.07 -25.43 29.75
CA ASP A 22 -7.55 -26.80 29.93
C ASP A 22 -9.04 -26.81 30.31
N ALA A 23 -9.78 -27.80 29.81
CA ALA A 23 -11.21 -27.94 30.02
C ALA A 23 -11.58 -28.00 31.52
N SER A 24 -10.68 -28.50 32.37
CA SER A 24 -10.83 -28.56 33.84
C SER A 24 -10.93 -27.19 34.51
N ARG A 25 -10.36 -26.15 33.90
CA ARG A 25 -10.36 -24.76 34.42
C ARG A 25 -11.44 -23.87 33.80
N SER A 26 -12.31 -24.43 32.99
CA SER A 26 -13.37 -23.67 32.30
C SER A 26 -14.28 -22.89 33.26
N ALA A 27 -14.58 -23.44 34.42
CA ALA A 27 -15.41 -22.78 35.42
C ALA A 27 -14.69 -21.55 36.06
N GLU A 28 -13.40 -21.70 36.39
CA GLU A 28 -12.56 -20.63 36.92
C GLU A 28 -12.42 -19.47 35.89
N VAL A 29 -12.12 -19.81 34.65
CA VAL A 29 -12.05 -18.85 33.57
C VAL A 29 -13.36 -18.10 33.36
N THR A 30 -14.49 -18.81 33.36
CA THR A 30 -15.82 -18.21 33.23
C THR A 30 -16.11 -17.25 34.41
N GLY A 31 -15.68 -17.61 35.64
CA GLY A 31 -15.77 -16.74 36.80
C GLY A 31 -14.98 -15.44 36.61
N GLN A 32 -13.73 -15.54 36.14
CA GLN A 32 -12.88 -14.36 35.86
C GLN A 32 -13.42 -13.52 34.70
N LEU A 33 -13.96 -14.13 33.63
CA LEU A 33 -14.63 -13.40 32.56
C LEU A 33 -15.87 -12.64 33.03
N ARG A 34 -16.65 -13.20 33.97
CA ARG A 34 -17.76 -12.46 34.60
C ARG A 34 -17.25 -11.26 35.46
N SER A 35 -16.14 -11.44 36.14
CA SER A 35 -15.50 -10.34 36.88
C SER A 35 -15.04 -9.22 35.97
N LEU A 36 -14.40 -9.59 34.83
CA LEU A 36 -13.99 -8.66 33.77
C LEU A 36 -15.19 -7.95 33.16
N ALA A 37 -16.27 -8.65 32.86
CA ALA A 37 -17.50 -8.09 32.33
C ALA A 37 -18.12 -7.05 33.29
N ARG A 38 -18.11 -7.31 34.61
CA ARG A 38 -18.58 -6.35 35.62
C ARG A 38 -17.72 -5.09 35.70
N ARG A 39 -16.39 -5.22 35.58
CA ARG A 39 -15.48 -4.07 35.54
C ARG A 39 -15.71 -3.22 34.29
N ALA A 40 -15.81 -3.87 33.12
CA ALA A 40 -16.11 -3.17 31.88
C ALA A 40 -17.49 -2.48 31.90
N ALA A 41 -18.49 -3.06 32.54
CA ALA A 41 -19.81 -2.44 32.69
C ALA A 41 -19.82 -1.18 33.56
N ALA A 42 -18.84 -1.02 34.46
CA ALA A 42 -18.66 0.17 35.29
C ALA A 42 -17.85 1.28 34.58
N ASP A 43 -17.23 1.00 33.46
CA ASP A 43 -16.41 1.92 32.68
C ASP A 43 -17.25 2.55 31.54
N PRO A 44 -17.34 3.89 31.46
CA PRO A 44 -18.09 4.58 30.39
C PRO A 44 -17.55 4.34 28.99
N LEU A 45 -16.34 3.80 28.85
CA LEU A 45 -15.77 3.43 27.56
C LEU A 45 -16.41 2.19 26.94
N PHE A 46 -17.19 1.41 27.71
CA PHE A 46 -17.89 0.24 27.24
C PHE A 46 -19.41 0.43 27.37
N THR A 47 -20.18 -0.24 26.54
CA THR A 47 -21.64 -0.13 26.56
C THR A 47 -22.32 -1.47 26.29
N GLY A 48 -23.55 -1.61 26.80
CA GLY A 48 -24.41 -2.75 26.55
C GLY A 48 -24.06 -4.02 27.32
N ALA A 49 -24.84 -5.07 27.06
CA ALA A 49 -24.68 -6.36 27.73
C ALA A 49 -23.48 -7.11 27.14
N SER A 50 -22.59 -7.58 28.00
CA SER A 50 -21.51 -8.49 27.65
C SER A 50 -22.04 -9.89 27.37
N ARG A 51 -21.46 -10.59 26.39
CA ARG A 51 -21.84 -11.96 26.05
C ARG A 51 -20.66 -12.89 26.22
N ILE A 52 -20.80 -13.90 27.06
CA ILE A 52 -19.80 -14.96 27.21
C ILE A 52 -20.22 -16.17 26.36
N ARG A 53 -19.32 -16.64 25.52
CA ARG A 53 -19.44 -17.85 24.72
C ARG A 53 -18.33 -18.81 25.10
N THR A 54 -18.67 -20.07 25.33
CA THR A 54 -17.68 -21.13 25.58
C THR A 54 -17.82 -22.17 24.48
N SER A 55 -16.69 -22.62 23.93
CA SER A 55 -16.63 -23.67 22.92
C SER A 55 -17.16 -25.01 23.47
N ALA A 56 -17.62 -25.90 22.57
CA ALA A 56 -18.13 -27.21 22.94
C ALA A 56 -17.09 -28.09 23.66
N ASP A 57 -15.81 -27.94 23.33
CA ASP A 57 -14.67 -28.63 23.95
C ASP A 57 -14.25 -28.01 25.28
N ARG A 58 -14.91 -26.90 25.72
CA ARG A 58 -14.63 -26.13 26.91
C ARG A 58 -13.19 -25.58 27.04
N ARG A 59 -12.40 -25.66 25.97
CA ARG A 59 -11.02 -25.17 25.98
C ARG A 59 -10.92 -23.69 25.63
N THR A 60 -11.91 -23.12 24.98
CA THR A 60 -11.90 -21.72 24.55
C THR A 60 -13.15 -21.03 25.03
N SER A 61 -12.98 -19.87 25.69
CA SER A 61 -14.07 -18.98 26.08
C SER A 61 -13.84 -17.60 25.50
N ALA A 62 -14.89 -16.97 24.97
CA ALA A 62 -14.86 -15.63 24.42
C ALA A 62 -15.83 -14.73 25.17
N LEU A 63 -15.40 -13.53 25.54
CA LEU A 63 -16.23 -12.47 26.08
C LEU A 63 -16.34 -11.36 25.03
N GLU A 64 -17.55 -11.06 24.60
CA GLU A 64 -17.85 -9.95 23.70
C GLU A 64 -18.20 -8.70 24.52
N LEU A 65 -17.42 -7.63 24.33
CA LEU A 65 -17.68 -6.30 24.88
C LEU A 65 -18.02 -5.35 23.74
N ARG A 66 -18.85 -4.37 23.98
CA ARG A 66 -19.22 -3.36 22.99
C ARG A 66 -18.66 -2.00 23.35
N VAL A 67 -18.08 -1.33 22.38
CA VAL A 67 -17.54 0.02 22.50
C VAL A 67 -18.45 0.97 21.72
N PRO A 68 -18.98 2.05 22.32
CA PRO A 68 -19.92 2.96 21.68
C PRO A 68 -19.26 3.97 20.73
N TYR A 69 -17.99 3.76 20.41
CA TYR A 69 -17.18 4.65 19.58
C TYR A 69 -16.78 3.98 18.26
N LEU A 70 -16.42 4.80 17.29
CA LEU A 70 -15.83 4.30 16.04
C LEU A 70 -14.49 3.62 16.36
N GLY A 71 -14.21 2.49 15.71
CA GLY A 71 -13.04 1.65 16.01
C GLY A 71 -11.67 2.34 15.87
N ASN A 72 -11.60 3.45 15.15
CA ASN A 72 -10.42 4.29 14.97
C ASN A 72 -10.42 5.59 15.81
N SER A 73 -11.31 5.71 16.80
CA SER A 73 -11.38 6.89 17.66
C SER A 73 -10.44 6.78 18.86
N PRO A 74 -9.96 7.92 19.42
CA PRO A 74 -9.13 7.93 20.62
C PRO A 74 -9.77 7.21 21.81
N GLN A 75 -11.10 7.33 21.97
CA GLN A 75 -11.86 6.67 23.03
C GLN A 75 -11.90 5.15 22.85
N ALA A 76 -12.00 4.68 21.60
CA ALA A 76 -11.92 3.25 21.31
C ALA A 76 -10.52 2.70 21.63
N TYR A 77 -9.47 3.44 21.33
CA TYR A 77 -8.10 3.06 21.70
C TYR A 77 -7.91 3.03 23.21
N ALA A 78 -8.43 4.03 23.94
CA ALA A 78 -8.41 4.04 25.40
C ALA A 78 -9.15 2.83 26.00
N SER A 79 -10.30 2.42 25.43
CA SER A 79 -11.01 1.22 25.89
C SER A 79 -10.19 -0.06 25.71
N LEU A 80 -9.44 -0.17 24.60
CA LEU A 80 -8.55 -1.30 24.36
C LEU A 80 -7.36 -1.32 25.33
N ASP A 81 -6.81 -0.14 25.64
CA ASP A 81 -5.70 0.03 26.56
C ASP A 81 -6.10 -0.37 27.99
N HIS A 82 -7.21 0.15 28.50
CA HIS A 82 -7.79 -0.27 29.79
C HIS A 82 -8.04 -1.77 29.85
N LEU A 83 -8.57 -2.35 28.75
CA LEU A 83 -8.81 -3.79 28.68
C LEU A 83 -7.51 -4.60 28.79
N ARG A 84 -6.46 -4.19 28.06
CA ARG A 84 -5.19 -4.95 27.97
C ARG A 84 -4.31 -4.79 29.20
N HIS A 85 -4.18 -3.58 29.71
CA HIS A 85 -3.22 -3.25 30.75
C HIS A 85 -3.80 -3.29 32.15
N ASP A 86 -5.11 -2.99 32.32
CA ASP A 86 -5.73 -2.92 33.64
C ASP A 86 -6.62 -4.15 33.93
N TYR A 87 -7.55 -4.47 33.04
CA TYR A 87 -8.59 -5.45 33.35
C TYR A 87 -8.15 -6.89 33.17
N LEU A 88 -7.43 -7.21 32.10
CA LEU A 88 -6.97 -8.56 31.83
C LEU A 88 -5.95 -9.07 32.83
N PRO A 89 -4.89 -8.33 33.19
CA PRO A 89 -3.93 -8.77 34.20
C PRO A 89 -4.59 -8.94 35.59
N ALA A 90 -5.57 -8.09 35.91
CA ALA A 90 -6.26 -8.12 37.19
C ALA A 90 -7.31 -9.25 37.30
N THR A 91 -7.68 -9.90 36.21
CA THR A 91 -8.71 -10.94 36.15
C THR A 91 -8.18 -12.23 35.56
N VAL A 92 -8.31 -12.42 34.27
CA VAL A 92 -7.98 -13.67 33.56
C VAL A 92 -6.48 -13.96 33.59
N GLY A 93 -5.64 -12.94 33.62
CA GLY A 93 -4.19 -13.08 33.74
C GLY A 93 -3.72 -13.79 35.02
N LYS A 94 -4.59 -13.90 36.03
CA LYS A 94 -4.31 -14.63 37.27
C LYS A 94 -4.50 -16.13 37.16
N VAL A 95 -5.15 -16.60 36.09
CA VAL A 95 -5.37 -18.04 35.87
C VAL A 95 -4.10 -18.67 35.32
N ALA A 96 -3.43 -19.49 36.12
CA ALA A 96 -2.19 -20.14 35.72
C ALA A 96 -2.38 -21.06 34.49
N GLY A 97 -1.49 -20.95 33.52
CA GLY A 97 -1.53 -21.75 32.27
C GLY A 97 -2.58 -21.32 31.27
N ALA A 98 -3.26 -20.21 31.50
CA ALA A 98 -4.23 -19.65 30.59
C ALA A 98 -3.55 -18.71 29.56
N GLN A 99 -3.85 -18.89 28.29
CA GLN A 99 -3.45 -17.96 27.22
C GLN A 99 -4.63 -17.06 26.87
N TYR A 100 -4.40 -15.77 26.75
CA TYR A 100 -5.44 -14.82 26.41
C TYR A 100 -5.02 -13.86 25.30
N GLY A 101 -5.99 -13.41 24.52
CA GLY A 101 -5.78 -12.44 23.45
C GLY A 101 -7.01 -11.58 23.24
N VAL A 102 -6.80 -10.35 22.85
CA VAL A 102 -7.85 -9.40 22.50
C VAL A 102 -7.93 -9.31 20.99
N THR A 103 -9.13 -9.46 20.45
CA THR A 103 -9.43 -9.32 19.03
C THR A 103 -10.67 -8.45 18.83
N GLY A 104 -10.99 -8.13 17.61
CA GLY A 104 -12.12 -7.27 17.26
C GLY A 104 -11.65 -6.06 16.45
N ASP A 105 -12.60 -5.21 16.06
CA ASP A 105 -12.30 -4.12 15.15
C ASP A 105 -11.33 -3.11 15.78
N VAL A 106 -11.51 -2.75 17.04
CA VAL A 106 -10.61 -1.81 17.74
C VAL A 106 -9.18 -2.36 17.81
N ALA A 107 -9.03 -3.64 18.23
CA ALA A 107 -7.72 -4.28 18.27
C ALA A 107 -7.07 -4.37 16.88
N ARG A 108 -7.88 -4.60 15.85
CA ARG A 108 -7.39 -4.64 14.46
C ARG A 108 -6.89 -3.29 13.99
N TYR A 109 -7.53 -2.18 14.37
CA TYR A 109 -7.07 -0.83 14.03
C TYR A 109 -5.77 -0.43 14.74
N THR A 110 -5.41 -1.11 15.84
CA THR A 110 -4.17 -0.84 16.59
C THR A 110 -3.05 -1.80 16.24
N ASP A 111 -3.33 -3.12 16.27
CA ASP A 111 -2.31 -4.15 16.15
C ASP A 111 -1.83 -4.34 14.70
N TYR A 112 -2.76 -4.19 13.75
CA TYR A 112 -2.42 -4.38 12.34
C TYR A 112 -1.44 -3.31 11.83
N PRO A 113 -1.64 -2.00 12.08
CA PRO A 113 -0.66 -0.99 11.72
C PRO A 113 0.69 -1.22 12.39
N ALA A 114 0.71 -1.47 13.69
CA ALA A 114 1.96 -1.71 14.43
C ALA A 114 2.75 -2.89 13.87
N HIS A 115 2.08 -3.98 13.52
CA HIS A 115 2.72 -5.15 12.91
C HIS A 115 3.20 -4.89 11.48
N GLN A 116 2.43 -4.10 10.72
CA GLN A 116 2.76 -3.69 9.36
C GLN A 116 3.98 -2.75 9.37
N ASP A 117 4.00 -1.75 10.24
CA ASP A 117 5.09 -0.78 10.35
C ASP A 117 6.42 -1.45 10.68
N ALA A 118 6.40 -2.47 11.55
CA ALA A 118 7.59 -3.25 11.87
C ALA A 118 8.15 -4.04 10.67
N LYS A 119 7.33 -4.45 9.71
CA LYS A 119 7.72 -5.21 8.52
C LYS A 119 7.89 -4.35 7.27
N LEU A 120 7.36 -3.14 7.29
CA LEU A 120 7.37 -2.23 6.14
C LEU A 120 8.77 -1.99 5.58
N PRO A 121 9.82 -1.66 6.38
CA PRO A 121 11.16 -1.44 5.83
C PRO A 121 11.73 -2.68 5.15
N LEU A 122 11.43 -3.88 5.66
CA LEU A 122 11.86 -5.13 5.04
C LEU A 122 11.20 -5.33 3.67
N VAL A 123 9.88 -5.11 3.58
CA VAL A 123 9.11 -5.25 2.33
C VAL A 123 9.56 -4.23 1.30
N LEU A 124 9.73 -2.96 1.71
CA LEU A 124 10.23 -1.90 0.84
C LEU A 124 11.64 -2.21 0.36
N GLY A 125 12.54 -2.58 1.25
CA GLY A 125 13.92 -2.93 0.90
C GLY A 125 14.01 -4.11 -0.06
N ALA A 126 13.23 -5.16 0.17
CA ALA A 126 13.16 -6.32 -0.72
C ALA A 126 12.64 -5.92 -2.11
N LEU A 127 11.58 -5.11 -2.17
CA LEU A 127 10.99 -4.66 -3.44
C LEU A 127 11.97 -3.79 -4.25
N LEU A 128 12.64 -2.84 -3.58
CA LEU A 128 13.67 -2.00 -4.21
C LEU A 128 14.83 -2.84 -4.72
N LEU A 129 15.28 -3.81 -3.93
CA LEU A 129 16.37 -4.71 -4.30
C LEU A 129 16.00 -5.57 -5.52
N VAL A 130 14.82 -6.18 -5.52
CA VAL A 130 14.34 -7.00 -6.65
C VAL A 130 14.22 -6.13 -7.92
N THR A 131 13.64 -4.93 -7.82
CA THR A 131 13.52 -3.99 -8.93
C THR A 131 14.90 -3.60 -9.48
N PHE A 132 15.85 -3.28 -8.60
CA PHE A 132 17.21 -2.96 -8.97
C PHE A 132 17.91 -4.12 -9.67
N LEU A 133 17.87 -5.33 -9.08
CA LEU A 133 18.51 -6.53 -9.63
C LEU A 133 17.91 -6.92 -10.98
N MET A 134 16.60 -6.83 -11.13
CA MET A 134 15.93 -7.15 -12.39
C MET A 134 16.30 -6.16 -13.50
N THR A 135 16.36 -4.86 -13.18
CA THR A 135 16.82 -3.83 -14.12
C THR A 135 18.31 -4.03 -14.47
N LEU A 136 19.14 -4.34 -13.48
CA LEU A 136 20.56 -4.65 -13.67
C LEU A 136 20.74 -5.88 -14.56
N TYR A 137 19.98 -6.94 -14.34
CA TYR A 137 20.02 -8.16 -15.17
C TYR A 137 19.58 -7.86 -16.62
N ALA A 138 18.47 -7.13 -16.81
CA ALA A 138 17.90 -6.84 -18.12
C ALA A 138 18.81 -5.93 -18.95
N PHE A 139 19.41 -4.91 -18.35
CA PHE A 139 20.14 -3.88 -19.07
C PHE A 139 21.65 -3.89 -18.86
N ARG A 140 22.14 -4.66 -17.89
CA ARG A 140 23.56 -4.72 -17.47
C ARG A 140 24.13 -3.34 -17.16
N SER A 141 23.31 -2.44 -16.61
CA SER A 141 23.67 -1.09 -16.24
C SER A 141 23.21 -0.78 -14.80
N VAL A 142 24.18 -0.43 -13.96
CA VAL A 142 23.93 0.03 -12.60
C VAL A 142 23.22 1.38 -12.59
N VAL A 143 23.60 2.26 -13.51
CA VAL A 143 23.01 3.61 -13.61
C VAL A 143 21.52 3.54 -13.94
N LEU A 144 21.12 2.68 -14.88
CA LEU A 144 19.71 2.43 -15.18
C LEU A 144 18.96 1.80 -14.03
N GLY A 145 19.62 0.90 -13.27
CA GLY A 145 19.04 0.30 -12.08
C GLY A 145 18.71 1.35 -11.00
N VAL A 146 19.69 2.20 -10.69
CA VAL A 146 19.52 3.30 -9.72
C VAL A 146 18.50 4.31 -10.20
N LEU A 147 18.58 4.74 -11.46
CA LEU A 147 17.63 5.68 -12.05
C LEU A 147 16.20 5.13 -12.00
N GLY A 148 16.03 3.85 -12.34
CA GLY A 148 14.74 3.20 -12.31
C GLY A 148 14.11 3.17 -10.92
N VAL A 149 14.89 2.78 -9.92
CA VAL A 149 14.44 2.80 -8.52
C VAL A 149 14.09 4.23 -8.08
N ALA A 150 14.91 5.21 -8.41
CA ALA A 150 14.65 6.62 -8.06
C ALA A 150 13.36 7.15 -8.69
N LEU A 151 13.12 6.86 -9.97
CA LEU A 151 11.90 7.28 -10.67
C LEU A 151 10.65 6.58 -10.12
N ASN A 152 10.75 5.30 -9.78
CA ASN A 152 9.63 4.57 -9.16
C ASN A 152 9.30 5.11 -7.77
N LEU A 153 10.32 5.43 -6.96
CA LEU A 153 10.13 6.08 -5.66
C LEU A 153 9.49 7.47 -5.81
N LEU A 154 9.92 8.26 -6.79
CA LEU A 154 9.35 9.56 -7.08
C LEU A 154 7.86 9.45 -7.46
N SER A 155 7.52 8.53 -8.35
CA SER A 155 6.14 8.27 -8.78
C SER A 155 5.27 7.80 -7.61
N ALA A 156 5.77 6.86 -6.81
CA ALA A 156 5.05 6.36 -5.64
C ALA A 156 4.85 7.45 -4.57
N ALA A 157 5.87 8.26 -4.30
CA ALA A 157 5.77 9.37 -3.36
C ALA A 157 4.76 10.43 -3.82
N ALA A 158 4.76 10.77 -5.11
CA ALA A 158 3.79 11.71 -5.68
C ALA A 158 2.35 11.16 -5.59
N ALA A 159 2.16 9.88 -5.88
CA ALA A 159 0.85 9.21 -5.79
C ALA A 159 0.33 9.14 -4.34
N LEU A 160 1.19 8.78 -3.38
CA LEU A 160 0.84 8.78 -1.96
C LEU A 160 0.60 10.21 -1.43
N GLY A 161 1.36 11.20 -1.89
CA GLY A 161 1.12 12.62 -1.60
C GLY A 161 -0.26 13.07 -2.08
N LEU A 162 -0.65 12.64 -3.29
CA LEU A 162 -1.98 12.93 -3.84
C LEU A 162 -3.10 12.23 -3.04
N LEU A 163 -2.88 11.00 -2.56
CA LEU A 163 -3.80 10.30 -1.67
C LEU A 163 -4.09 11.12 -0.40
N VAL A 164 -3.02 11.60 0.24
CA VAL A 164 -3.13 12.44 1.44
C VAL A 164 -3.86 13.74 1.14
N LEU A 165 -3.48 14.42 0.06
CA LEU A 165 -4.05 15.70 -0.36
C LEU A 165 -5.56 15.59 -0.61
N VAL A 166 -6.01 14.51 -1.24
CA VAL A 166 -7.42 14.35 -1.65
C VAL A 166 -8.28 13.78 -0.53
N PHE A 167 -7.81 12.77 0.19
CA PHE A 167 -8.65 12.00 1.12
C PHE A 167 -8.52 12.38 2.60
N GLN A 168 -7.44 13.06 2.99
CA GLN A 168 -7.33 13.59 4.36
C GLN A 168 -7.98 14.96 4.53
N HIS A 169 -8.21 15.69 3.43
CA HIS A 169 -8.85 16.99 3.44
C HIS A 169 -10.30 16.88 2.95
N THR A 170 -11.16 17.79 3.40
CA THR A 170 -12.62 17.77 3.11
C THR A 170 -13.00 18.38 1.77
N TRP A 171 -12.05 19.01 1.06
CA TRP A 171 -12.36 19.76 -0.16
C TRP A 171 -12.84 18.88 -1.34
N ALA A 172 -12.47 17.62 -1.38
CA ALA A 172 -12.85 16.69 -2.46
C ALA A 172 -14.10 15.83 -2.13
N GLU A 173 -14.68 15.96 -0.93
CA GLU A 173 -15.84 15.17 -0.49
C GLU A 173 -17.03 15.26 -1.43
N GLY A 174 -17.35 16.48 -1.89
CA GLY A 174 -18.46 16.72 -2.78
C GLY A 174 -18.24 16.23 -4.22
N LEU A 175 -16.97 16.07 -4.66
CA LEU A 175 -16.63 15.64 -6.02
C LEU A 175 -16.63 14.12 -6.15
N LEU A 176 -16.16 13.40 -5.14
CA LEU A 176 -15.96 11.95 -5.17
C LEU A 176 -17.02 11.19 -4.35
N ASP A 177 -18.03 11.88 -3.82
CA ASP A 177 -19.11 11.31 -3.01
C ASP A 177 -18.58 10.38 -1.90
N PHE A 178 -17.74 10.94 -1.03
CA PHE A 178 -17.25 10.27 0.17
C PHE A 178 -17.29 11.21 1.37
N ARG A 179 -17.23 10.67 2.57
CA ARG A 179 -16.95 11.44 3.79
C ARG A 179 -15.55 11.12 4.27
N SER A 180 -14.74 12.16 4.42
CA SER A 180 -13.40 12.01 4.99
C SER A 180 -13.50 11.48 6.43
N THR A 181 -12.83 10.38 6.68
CA THR A 181 -12.67 9.85 8.05
C THR A 181 -11.47 10.48 8.76
N GLY A 182 -10.79 11.45 8.11
CA GLY A 182 -9.53 12.05 8.61
C GLY A 182 -8.36 11.09 8.64
N SER A 183 -8.55 9.84 8.20
CA SER A 183 -7.52 8.80 8.19
C SER A 183 -7.55 7.98 6.90
N ILE A 184 -6.39 7.53 6.49
CA ILE A 184 -6.23 6.58 5.39
C ILE A 184 -6.21 5.18 5.99
N GLY A 185 -6.92 4.22 5.38
CA GLY A 185 -6.90 2.83 5.83
C GLY A 185 -5.46 2.31 5.89
N SER A 186 -5.06 1.72 7.01
CA SER A 186 -3.67 1.30 7.27
C SER A 186 -3.08 0.36 6.20
N ARG A 187 -3.94 -0.38 5.50
CA ARG A 187 -3.53 -1.32 4.44
C ARG A 187 -3.27 -0.62 3.10
N VAL A 188 -3.91 0.54 2.87
CA VAL A 188 -3.93 1.21 1.57
C VAL A 188 -2.53 1.64 1.12
N PRO A 189 -1.69 2.30 1.95
CA PRO A 189 -0.38 2.76 1.51
C PRO A 189 0.55 1.64 1.08
N LEU A 190 0.64 0.55 1.85
CA LEU A 190 1.50 -0.58 1.50
C LEU A 190 1.04 -1.28 0.23
N PHE A 191 -0.28 -1.51 0.11
CA PHE A 191 -0.86 -2.14 -1.06
C PHE A 191 -0.64 -1.30 -2.34
N LEU A 192 -0.87 0.01 -2.24
CA LEU A 192 -0.59 0.95 -3.32
C LEU A 192 0.89 0.93 -3.72
N PHE A 193 1.78 0.97 -2.75
CA PHE A 193 3.22 0.97 -3.01
C PHE A 193 3.65 -0.26 -3.81
N VAL A 194 3.22 -1.45 -3.39
CA VAL A 194 3.56 -2.72 -4.07
C VAL A 194 3.03 -2.74 -5.50
N ILE A 195 1.77 -2.34 -5.71
CA ILE A 195 1.17 -2.30 -7.05
C ILE A 195 1.86 -1.27 -7.95
N LEU A 196 2.09 -0.06 -7.42
CA LEU A 196 2.73 1.00 -8.19
C LEU A 196 4.14 0.62 -8.65
N PHE A 197 4.92 -0.02 -7.76
CA PHE A 197 6.26 -0.49 -8.14
C PHE A 197 6.22 -1.54 -9.23
N GLY A 198 5.32 -2.53 -9.12
CA GLY A 198 5.18 -3.57 -10.14
C GLY A 198 4.75 -2.97 -11.49
N LEU A 199 3.71 -2.16 -11.48
CA LEU A 199 3.15 -1.55 -12.68
C LEU A 199 4.13 -0.59 -13.37
N SER A 200 4.83 0.24 -12.59
CA SER A 200 5.79 1.21 -13.12
C SER A 200 7.00 0.52 -13.74
N MET A 201 7.45 -0.61 -13.18
CA MET A 201 8.59 -1.34 -13.70
C MET A 201 8.35 -1.90 -15.11
N ASP A 202 7.18 -2.44 -15.38
CA ASP A 202 6.84 -3.03 -16.69
C ASP A 202 6.96 -2.00 -17.81
N TYR A 203 6.45 -0.81 -17.61
CA TYR A 203 6.58 0.29 -18.57
C TYR A 203 8.03 0.74 -18.75
N GLN A 204 8.82 0.80 -17.68
CA GLN A 204 10.21 1.21 -17.74
C GLN A 204 11.05 0.24 -18.56
N VAL A 205 10.92 -1.04 -18.29
CA VAL A 205 11.64 -2.08 -19.04
C VAL A 205 11.30 -1.98 -20.52
N PHE A 206 10.04 -1.77 -20.87
CA PHE A 206 9.62 -1.64 -22.26
C PHE A 206 10.24 -0.43 -22.98
N VAL A 207 10.19 0.75 -22.39
CA VAL A 207 10.76 1.97 -22.99
C VAL A 207 12.29 1.87 -23.11
N VAL A 208 12.96 1.47 -22.03
CA VAL A 208 14.43 1.39 -21.99
C VAL A 208 14.95 0.30 -22.95
N SER A 209 14.22 -0.83 -23.13
CA SER A 209 14.61 -1.86 -24.10
C SER A 209 14.62 -1.34 -25.53
N ARG A 210 13.64 -0.51 -25.91
CA ARG A 210 13.59 0.13 -27.23
C ARG A 210 14.74 1.11 -27.47
N ILE A 211 15.10 1.88 -26.42
CA ILE A 211 16.25 2.77 -26.48
C ILE A 211 17.53 1.96 -26.65
N ARG A 212 17.68 0.88 -25.89
CA ARG A 212 18.85 0.01 -25.96
C ARG A 212 18.99 -0.66 -27.32
N GLU A 213 17.90 -1.15 -27.89
CA GLU A 213 17.90 -1.72 -29.27
C GLU A 213 18.44 -0.71 -30.29
N ALA A 214 18.00 0.55 -30.22
CA ALA A 214 18.50 1.59 -31.11
C ALA A 214 20.00 1.89 -30.92
N VAL A 215 20.47 1.90 -29.67
CA VAL A 215 21.90 2.09 -29.36
C VAL A 215 22.75 0.92 -29.89
N LEU A 216 22.28 -0.32 -29.74
CA LEU A 216 22.93 -1.51 -30.25
C LEU A 216 22.98 -1.51 -31.79
N ALA A 217 21.99 -0.91 -32.47
CA ALA A 217 21.98 -0.70 -33.91
C ALA A 217 22.90 0.44 -34.37
N GLY A 218 23.71 1.03 -33.47
CA GLY A 218 24.68 2.08 -33.82
C GLY A 218 24.16 3.51 -33.69
N THR A 219 22.89 3.74 -33.31
CA THR A 219 22.36 5.09 -33.11
C THR A 219 22.99 5.74 -31.91
N PRO A 220 23.45 7.02 -32.00
CA PRO A 220 23.94 7.76 -30.83
C PRO A 220 22.90 7.80 -29.70
N THR A 221 23.33 7.64 -28.44
CA THR A 221 22.42 7.54 -27.27
C THR A 221 21.37 8.65 -27.22
N ARG A 222 21.74 9.88 -27.58
CA ARG A 222 20.83 11.03 -27.60
C ARG A 222 19.67 10.85 -28.60
N GLN A 223 19.98 10.37 -29.79
CA GLN A 223 18.96 10.13 -30.81
C GLN A 223 18.16 8.87 -30.50
N ALA A 224 18.82 7.82 -30.00
CA ALA A 224 18.16 6.58 -29.56
C ALA A 224 17.10 6.82 -28.49
N VAL A 225 17.33 7.74 -27.56
CA VAL A 225 16.34 8.13 -26.53
C VAL A 225 15.09 8.73 -27.18
N VAL A 226 15.25 9.68 -28.12
CA VAL A 226 14.11 10.31 -28.80
C VAL A 226 13.32 9.30 -29.65
N ASP A 227 14.03 8.48 -30.43
CA ASP A 227 13.43 7.46 -31.31
C ASP A 227 12.76 6.35 -30.50
N GLY A 228 13.38 5.90 -29.40
CA GLY A 228 12.83 4.89 -28.50
C GLY A 228 11.51 5.33 -27.85
N ILE A 229 11.45 6.57 -27.36
CA ILE A 229 10.24 7.14 -26.79
C ILE A 229 9.15 7.25 -27.86
N ARG A 230 9.48 7.80 -29.04
CA ARG A 230 8.52 7.96 -30.13
C ARG A 230 7.90 6.62 -30.56
N ARG A 231 8.71 5.56 -30.62
CA ARG A 231 8.23 4.21 -31.00
C ARG A 231 7.42 3.54 -29.89
N SER A 232 7.70 3.84 -28.62
CA SER A 232 6.98 3.27 -27.48
C SER A 232 5.74 4.07 -27.06
N ALA A 233 5.62 5.34 -27.47
CA ALA A 233 4.58 6.25 -27.01
C ALA A 233 3.15 5.71 -27.21
N SER A 234 2.85 5.15 -28.38
CA SER A 234 1.50 4.65 -28.67
C SER A 234 1.11 3.47 -27.76
N VAL A 235 2.05 2.54 -27.53
CA VAL A 235 1.81 1.37 -26.67
C VAL A 235 1.67 1.79 -25.21
N VAL A 236 2.54 2.68 -24.73
CA VAL A 236 2.49 3.20 -23.34
C VAL A 236 1.19 3.96 -23.12
N THR A 237 0.78 4.82 -24.06
CA THR A 237 -0.45 5.61 -23.94
C THR A 237 -1.69 4.72 -23.97
N SER A 238 -1.78 3.75 -24.87
CA SER A 238 -2.94 2.85 -24.92
C SER A 238 -3.05 1.99 -23.66
N ALA A 239 -1.95 1.47 -23.17
CA ALA A 239 -1.93 0.72 -21.91
C ALA A 239 -2.30 1.61 -20.70
N ALA A 240 -1.80 2.84 -20.66
CA ALA A 240 -2.16 3.79 -19.60
C ALA A 240 -3.66 4.13 -19.61
N VAL A 241 -4.27 4.31 -20.79
CA VAL A 241 -5.72 4.56 -20.90
C VAL A 241 -6.51 3.37 -20.40
N VAL A 242 -6.17 2.15 -20.80
CA VAL A 242 -6.87 0.93 -20.34
C VAL A 242 -6.76 0.78 -18.83
N MET A 243 -5.55 0.88 -18.27
CA MET A 243 -5.34 0.75 -16.81
C MET A 243 -6.05 1.86 -16.04
N THR A 244 -5.98 3.10 -16.50
CA THR A 244 -6.68 4.22 -15.86
C THR A 244 -8.19 3.98 -15.86
N THR A 245 -8.78 3.51 -16.95
CA THR A 245 -10.21 3.20 -17.04
C THR A 245 -10.62 2.13 -16.04
N VAL A 246 -9.80 1.07 -15.89
CA VAL A 246 -10.03 0.00 -14.90
C VAL A 246 -9.97 0.57 -13.47
N PHE A 247 -8.97 1.36 -13.14
CA PHE A 247 -8.84 1.91 -11.78
C PHE A 247 -9.89 2.98 -11.47
N VAL A 248 -10.27 3.80 -12.43
CA VAL A 248 -11.38 4.76 -12.28
C VAL A 248 -12.69 4.05 -11.96
N SER A 249 -12.94 2.84 -12.48
CA SER A 249 -14.14 2.08 -12.16
C SER A 249 -14.27 1.79 -10.65
N PHE A 250 -13.15 1.66 -9.92
CA PHE A 250 -13.16 1.44 -8.47
C PHE A 250 -13.63 2.68 -7.68
N VAL A 251 -13.52 3.87 -8.25
CA VAL A 251 -14.01 5.11 -7.62
C VAL A 251 -15.54 5.11 -7.45
N PHE A 252 -16.24 4.37 -8.30
CA PHE A 252 -17.71 4.23 -8.22
C PHE A 252 -18.19 3.21 -7.19
N LEU A 253 -17.28 2.46 -6.56
CA LEU A 253 -17.64 1.53 -5.50
C LEU A 253 -17.99 2.27 -4.19
N HIS A 254 -18.89 1.70 -3.38
CA HIS A 254 -19.33 2.31 -2.12
C HIS A 254 -18.34 2.14 -0.94
N ILE A 255 -17.26 1.37 -1.14
CA ILE A 255 -16.24 1.12 -0.12
C ILE A 255 -15.15 2.19 -0.25
N ILE A 256 -14.95 3.00 0.81
CA ILE A 256 -13.99 4.11 0.79
C ILE A 256 -12.56 3.67 0.48
N GLU A 257 -12.11 2.53 1.00
CA GLU A 257 -10.78 1.98 0.71
C GLU A 257 -10.60 1.69 -0.79
N MET A 258 -11.65 1.18 -1.46
CA MET A 258 -11.61 0.91 -2.90
C MET A 258 -11.61 2.21 -3.72
N LYS A 259 -12.35 3.24 -3.29
CA LYS A 259 -12.27 4.58 -3.89
C LYS A 259 -10.87 5.17 -3.78
N GLN A 260 -10.25 5.08 -2.61
CA GLN A 260 -8.88 5.52 -2.37
C GLN A 260 -7.89 4.82 -3.29
N ILE A 261 -7.94 3.49 -3.35
CA ILE A 261 -7.07 2.66 -4.21
C ILE A 261 -7.28 3.02 -5.68
N GLY A 262 -8.52 3.04 -6.15
CA GLY A 262 -8.85 3.31 -7.54
C GLY A 262 -8.39 4.69 -8.00
N PHE A 263 -8.69 5.72 -7.23
CA PHE A 263 -8.30 7.09 -7.54
C PHE A 263 -6.78 7.24 -7.62
N VAL A 264 -6.06 6.74 -6.61
CA VAL A 264 -4.60 6.89 -6.55
C VAL A 264 -3.91 6.09 -7.62
N LEU A 265 -4.35 4.86 -7.90
CA LEU A 265 -3.78 4.05 -8.97
C LEU A 265 -4.02 4.69 -10.35
N ALA A 266 -5.23 5.22 -10.61
CA ALA A 266 -5.52 5.93 -11.85
C ALA A 266 -4.61 7.16 -12.02
N ALA A 267 -4.52 7.99 -10.99
CA ALA A 267 -3.66 9.17 -11.00
C ALA A 267 -2.18 8.82 -11.14
N ALA A 268 -1.72 7.79 -10.44
CA ALA A 268 -0.34 7.32 -10.50
C ALA A 268 0.04 6.79 -11.89
N VAL A 269 -0.84 6.02 -12.54
CA VAL A 269 -0.60 5.53 -13.90
C VAL A 269 -0.47 6.70 -14.88
N LEU A 270 -1.35 7.70 -14.77
CA LEU A 270 -1.26 8.89 -15.62
C LEU A 270 0.03 9.68 -15.36
N LEU A 271 0.38 9.88 -14.09
CA LEU A 271 1.59 10.59 -13.70
C LEU A 271 2.85 9.83 -14.18
N ASP A 272 2.88 8.50 -14.00
CA ASP A 272 3.99 7.67 -14.45
C ASP A 272 4.11 7.70 -15.98
N ALA A 273 3.02 7.49 -16.71
CA ALA A 273 3.03 7.43 -18.16
C ALA A 273 3.41 8.77 -18.82
N PHE A 274 2.83 9.87 -18.36
CA PHE A 274 2.98 11.17 -19.02
C PHE A 274 4.08 12.05 -18.43
N VAL A 275 4.25 12.06 -17.11
CA VAL A 275 5.27 12.92 -16.48
C VAL A 275 6.59 12.18 -16.34
N VAL A 276 6.58 11.01 -15.74
CA VAL A 276 7.84 10.29 -15.44
C VAL A 276 8.45 9.75 -16.72
N ARG A 277 7.67 9.12 -17.59
CA ARG A 277 8.18 8.44 -18.80
C ARG A 277 8.42 9.36 -19.98
N VAL A 278 7.56 10.36 -20.17
CA VAL A 278 7.67 11.25 -21.34
C VAL A 278 8.59 12.43 -21.06
N LEU A 279 8.67 12.90 -19.80
CA LEU A 279 9.46 14.08 -19.45
C LEU A 279 10.72 13.72 -18.64
N ILE A 280 10.57 13.09 -17.48
CA ILE A 280 11.67 12.92 -16.53
C ILE A 280 12.67 11.86 -16.98
N LEU A 281 12.21 10.69 -17.42
CA LEU A 281 13.09 9.61 -17.86
C LEU A 281 13.97 10.05 -19.05
N PRO A 282 13.43 10.62 -20.16
CA PRO A 282 14.28 11.06 -21.28
C PRO A 282 15.22 12.19 -20.86
N ALA A 283 14.76 13.16 -20.07
CA ALA A 283 15.62 14.22 -19.59
C ALA A 283 16.82 13.67 -18.78
N ALA A 284 16.57 12.72 -17.88
CA ALA A 284 17.62 12.06 -17.11
C ALA A 284 18.58 11.27 -18.01
N LEU A 285 18.08 10.52 -19.00
CA LEU A 285 18.91 9.78 -19.95
C LEU A 285 19.75 10.69 -20.83
N LEU A 286 19.19 11.83 -21.25
CA LEU A 286 19.93 12.85 -22.05
C LEU A 286 21.02 13.52 -21.22
N LEU A 287 20.77 13.80 -19.96
CA LEU A 287 21.76 14.37 -19.05
C LEU A 287 22.90 13.40 -18.74
N LEU A 288 22.59 12.13 -18.58
CA LEU A 288 23.58 11.05 -18.30
C LEU A 288 24.36 10.67 -19.56
N GLY A 289 23.76 10.79 -20.74
CA GLY A 289 24.37 10.44 -22.02
C GLY A 289 24.95 9.02 -22.03
N GLU A 290 26.20 8.85 -22.45
CA GLU A 290 26.86 7.56 -22.53
C GLU A 290 27.11 6.91 -21.14
N ARG A 291 27.09 7.67 -20.05
CA ARG A 291 27.21 7.13 -18.67
C ARG A 291 26.01 6.27 -18.28
N THR A 292 24.89 6.43 -18.97
CA THR A 292 23.66 5.59 -18.78
C THR A 292 23.97 4.10 -18.84
N TRP A 293 24.95 3.67 -19.64
CA TRP A 293 25.26 2.28 -19.91
C TRP A 293 26.39 1.70 -19.02
N TRP A 294 26.89 2.44 -18.04
CA TRP A 294 27.93 1.95 -17.15
C TRP A 294 27.45 0.77 -16.30
N PRO A 295 28.25 -0.30 -16.08
CA PRO A 295 29.67 -0.47 -16.44
C PRO A 295 29.91 -1.03 -17.84
N VAL A 296 28.92 -1.64 -18.49
CA VAL A 296 29.08 -2.30 -19.79
C VAL A 296 28.45 -1.43 -20.89
N ARG A 297 29.29 -0.74 -21.65
CA ARG A 297 28.82 -0.03 -22.83
C ARG A 297 28.34 -1.04 -23.89
N PRO A 298 27.17 -0.81 -24.52
CA PRO A 298 26.76 -1.63 -25.65
C PRO A 298 27.83 -1.52 -26.75
N ALA A 299 28.32 -2.66 -27.21
CA ALA A 299 29.27 -2.68 -28.33
C ALA A 299 28.54 -2.09 -29.56
N ARG A 300 29.06 -0.99 -30.10
CA ARG A 300 28.63 -0.50 -31.42
C ARG A 300 28.98 -1.54 -32.44
N THR A 301 28.02 -2.08 -33.15
CA THR A 301 28.28 -2.81 -34.39
C THR A 301 28.95 -1.81 -35.34
N ALA A 302 30.23 -2.09 -35.64
CA ALA A 302 31.04 -1.27 -36.54
C ALA A 302 30.42 -1.27 -37.96
N ALA A 303 29.47 -0.37 -38.18
CA ALA A 303 28.98 -0.01 -39.52
C ALA A 303 29.65 1.24 -40.05
N ASP A 304 30.73 1.72 -39.40
CA ASP A 304 31.60 2.78 -39.86
C ASP A 304 33.05 2.28 -39.97
N GLY A 305 33.24 1.25 -40.77
CA GLY A 305 34.49 1.09 -41.48
C GLY A 305 34.56 2.20 -42.57
N PRO A 306 35.71 2.85 -42.76
CA PRO A 306 35.82 3.81 -43.89
C PRO A 306 35.40 3.10 -45.15
N ASN A 307 34.41 3.67 -45.88
CA ASN A 307 33.94 3.18 -47.14
C ASN A 307 35.15 3.05 -48.09
N PRO A 308 35.60 1.84 -48.49
CA PRO A 308 36.78 1.69 -49.34
C PRO A 308 36.52 2.12 -50.77
N ALA A 309 35.35 2.68 -51.09
CA ALA A 309 34.94 3.11 -52.43
C ALA A 309 35.34 4.57 -52.79
N LEU A 310 36.12 5.27 -51.94
CA LEU A 310 36.59 6.61 -52.23
C LEU A 310 38.12 6.72 -52.33
N VAL A 311 38.85 5.60 -52.49
CA VAL A 311 40.25 5.59 -52.83
C VAL A 311 40.36 4.85 -54.16
N ASP A 312 40.13 5.56 -55.24
CA ASP A 312 40.68 5.41 -56.54
C ASP A 312 39.85 6.20 -57.56
N VAL A 313 40.11 7.48 -57.67
CA VAL A 313 40.12 8.22 -58.99
C VAL A 313 41.13 9.36 -58.78
N GLY A 314 42.34 9.08 -59.14
CA GLY A 314 43.38 10.04 -59.36
C GLY A 314 44.18 9.64 -60.56
#